data_f6917a96594e8478fddbed7ffa79cbcf
#
_entry.id   f6917a96594e8478fddbed7ffa79cbcf
#
_cell.length_a   1.000
_cell.length_b   1.000
_cell.length_c   1.000
_cell.angle_alpha   90.00
_cell.angle_beta   90.00
_cell.angle_gamma   90.00
#
_symmetry.space_group_name_H-M   'P 1'
#
loop_
_entity.id
_entity.type
_entity.pdbx_description
1 polymer ?
#
loop_
_entity_poly.entity_id
_entity_poly.type
_entity_poly.pdbx_seq_one_letter_code
_entity_poly.pdbx_strand_id
1 'polypeptide(L)'
;RSHAKHESGYIRTEFFLKRITEESKLIRNIQLLVRDHLRPQQLYNDRESIRSTDILRLALRVSIRDLVRLAHADYQGKMSISRRQNNFPAGEWLLDQARRLSVLDKPPKPFLKGRHLIEMGIKPGPEIGKLLKQAFDVQIHGEIRSLNEAMKWVESKLPHQTKTGKKGNLDAETKNLLITNV
;
A
#
# COMPACT_ATOMS: atom_id res chain seq x y z
N ARG A 1 -29.05 3.31 -5.27
CA ARG A 1 -29.18 3.06 -6.74
C ARG A 1 -27.83 3.06 -7.50
N SER A 2 -26.75 3.56 -6.93
CA SER A 2 -25.42 3.64 -7.60
C SER A 2 -24.64 2.31 -7.56
N HIS A 3 -24.73 1.53 -6.50
CA HIS A 3 -24.01 0.26 -6.35
C HIS A 3 -24.37 -0.80 -7.42
N ALA A 4 -25.64 -0.94 -7.76
CA ALA A 4 -26.11 -1.91 -8.76
C ALA A 4 -25.57 -1.64 -10.19
N LYS A 5 -25.33 -0.38 -10.55
CA LYS A 5 -24.74 -0.01 -11.84
C LYS A 5 -23.24 -0.35 -11.93
N HIS A 6 -22.51 -0.25 -10.83
CA HIS A 6 -21.09 -0.60 -10.80
C HIS A 6 -20.85 -2.11 -10.86
N GLU A 7 -21.68 -2.92 -10.19
CA GLU A 7 -21.63 -4.38 -10.30
C GLU A 7 -21.95 -4.87 -11.72
N SER A 8 -22.94 -4.26 -12.36
CA SER A 8 -23.32 -4.59 -13.74
C SER A 8 -22.18 -4.32 -14.73
N GLY A 9 -21.45 -3.21 -14.59
CA GLY A 9 -20.28 -2.90 -15.41
C GLY A 9 -19.15 -3.91 -15.24
N TYR A 10 -18.85 -4.29 -14.00
CA TYR A 10 -17.82 -5.26 -13.64
C TYR A 10 -18.05 -6.63 -14.30
N ILE A 11 -19.29 -7.18 -14.18
CA ILE A 11 -19.66 -8.48 -14.74
C ILE A 11 -19.63 -8.46 -16.27
N ARG A 12 -20.17 -7.42 -16.89
CA ARG A 12 -20.16 -7.28 -18.36
C ARG A 12 -18.75 -7.18 -18.93
N THR A 13 -17.85 -6.49 -18.23
CA THR A 13 -16.44 -6.38 -18.63
C THR A 13 -15.77 -7.74 -18.62
N GLU A 14 -16.02 -8.58 -17.61
CA GLU A 14 -15.47 -9.94 -17.57
C GLU A 14 -15.93 -10.78 -18.72
N PHE A 15 -17.25 -10.83 -18.95
CA PHE A 15 -17.82 -11.60 -20.03
C PHE A 15 -17.27 -11.18 -21.41
N PHE A 16 -17.14 -9.88 -21.65
CA PHE A 16 -16.57 -9.37 -22.89
C PHE A 16 -15.10 -9.75 -23.04
N LEU A 17 -14.29 -9.54 -22.00
CA LEU A 17 -12.86 -9.77 -22.06
C LEU A 17 -12.47 -11.24 -22.21
N LYS A 18 -13.21 -12.15 -21.59
CA LYS A 18 -13.01 -13.61 -21.75
C LYS A 18 -13.18 -14.11 -23.19
N ARG A 19 -13.80 -13.32 -24.05
CA ARG A 19 -13.93 -13.65 -25.48
C ARG A 19 -12.69 -13.30 -26.30
N ILE A 20 -11.81 -12.42 -25.77
CA ILE A 20 -10.64 -11.87 -26.49
C ILE A 20 -9.33 -12.18 -25.81
N THR A 21 -9.32 -12.59 -24.54
CA THR A 21 -8.11 -12.92 -23.78
C THR A 21 -8.39 -13.91 -22.67
N GLU A 22 -7.44 -14.80 -22.39
CA GLU A 22 -7.44 -15.71 -21.24
C GLU A 22 -6.60 -15.19 -20.07
N GLU A 23 -5.94 -14.03 -20.21
CA GLU A 23 -5.09 -13.45 -19.19
C GLU A 23 -5.89 -12.94 -18.01
N SER A 24 -6.09 -13.79 -17.00
CA SER A 24 -6.92 -13.51 -15.81
C SER A 24 -6.47 -12.24 -15.07
N LYS A 25 -5.15 -11.96 -15.03
CA LYS A 25 -4.63 -10.74 -14.38
C LYS A 25 -5.05 -9.48 -15.13
N LEU A 26 -4.98 -9.50 -16.45
CA LEU A 26 -5.41 -8.38 -17.31
C LEU A 26 -6.91 -8.15 -17.15
N ILE A 27 -7.72 -9.20 -17.23
CA ILE A 27 -9.17 -9.14 -17.03
C ILE A 27 -9.49 -8.48 -15.69
N ARG A 28 -8.88 -8.95 -14.61
CA ARG A 28 -9.09 -8.40 -13.26
C ARG A 28 -8.68 -6.92 -13.17
N ASN A 29 -7.56 -6.54 -13.74
CA ASN A 29 -7.10 -5.16 -13.73
C ASN A 29 -8.08 -4.23 -14.45
N ILE A 30 -8.56 -4.62 -15.64
CA ILE A 30 -9.55 -3.85 -16.39
C ILE A 30 -10.87 -3.75 -15.63
N GLN A 31 -11.33 -4.84 -15.03
CA GLN A 31 -12.54 -4.83 -14.20
C GLN A 31 -12.46 -3.83 -13.06
N LEU A 32 -11.30 -3.77 -12.37
CA LEU A 32 -11.07 -2.83 -11.28
C LEU A 32 -11.06 -1.38 -11.77
N LEU A 33 -10.43 -1.12 -12.93
CA LEU A 33 -10.44 0.20 -13.57
C LEU A 33 -11.87 0.63 -13.94
N VAL A 34 -12.65 -0.26 -14.55
CA VAL A 34 -14.06 0.02 -14.90
C VAL A 34 -14.91 0.27 -13.65
N ARG A 35 -14.69 -0.48 -12.57
CA ARG A 35 -15.40 -0.26 -11.31
C ARG A 35 -15.10 1.11 -10.70
N ASP A 36 -13.83 1.52 -10.75
CA ASP A 36 -13.36 2.71 -10.04
C ASP A 36 -13.26 3.96 -10.95
N HIS A 37 -13.68 3.92 -12.24
CA HIS A 37 -13.48 5.01 -13.22
C HIS A 37 -14.12 6.35 -12.83
N LEU A 38 -15.15 6.34 -12.00
CA LEU A 38 -15.78 7.58 -11.49
C LEU A 38 -15.07 8.15 -10.26
N ARG A 39 -14.14 7.38 -9.64
CA ARG A 39 -13.45 7.80 -8.42
C ARG A 39 -12.66 9.10 -8.56
N PRO A 40 -11.94 9.37 -9.68
CA PRO A 40 -11.23 10.65 -9.83
C PRO A 40 -12.16 11.86 -9.64
N GLN A 41 -13.34 11.84 -10.26
CA GLN A 41 -14.30 12.93 -10.15
C GLN A 41 -14.91 13.03 -8.73
N GLN A 42 -15.23 11.89 -8.10
CA GLN A 42 -15.76 11.87 -6.74
C GLN A 42 -14.74 12.45 -5.74
N LEU A 43 -13.48 11.96 -5.80
CA LEU A 43 -12.40 12.43 -4.92
C LEU A 43 -12.13 13.93 -5.12
N TYR A 44 -12.20 14.43 -6.34
CA TYR A 44 -12.01 15.85 -6.63
C TYR A 44 -13.13 16.73 -6.08
N ASN A 45 -14.37 16.27 -6.15
CA ASN A 45 -15.51 16.99 -5.59
C ASN A 45 -15.38 17.15 -4.06
N ASP A 46 -14.87 16.08 -3.40
CA ASP A 46 -14.71 16.04 -1.93
C ASP A 46 -13.27 16.38 -1.49
N ARG A 47 -12.43 16.98 -2.36
CA ARG A 47 -10.97 17.12 -2.21
C ARG A 47 -10.53 17.79 -0.90
N GLU A 48 -11.35 18.65 -0.33
CA GLU A 48 -11.05 19.32 0.93
C GLU A 48 -11.10 18.38 2.15
N SER A 49 -11.87 17.30 2.05
CA SER A 49 -12.04 16.28 3.09
C SER A 49 -11.23 15.00 2.83
N ILE A 50 -10.66 14.84 1.62
CA ILE A 50 -9.93 13.65 1.24
C ILE A 50 -8.58 13.58 1.94
N ARG A 51 -8.29 12.43 2.54
CA ARG A 51 -7.02 12.13 3.19
C ARG A 51 -6.10 11.35 2.26
N SER A 52 -4.79 11.47 2.49
CA SER A 52 -3.77 10.69 1.77
C SER A 52 -4.07 9.18 1.80
N THR A 53 -4.66 8.68 2.88
CA THR A 53 -5.06 7.28 3.05
C THR A 53 -6.07 6.81 2.00
N ASP A 54 -6.97 7.68 1.55
CA ASP A 54 -7.98 7.33 0.55
C ASP A 54 -7.34 7.10 -0.82
N ILE A 55 -6.33 7.91 -1.15
CA ILE A 55 -5.53 7.77 -2.37
C ILE A 55 -4.63 6.54 -2.30
N LEU A 56 -3.99 6.29 -1.15
CA LEU A 56 -3.17 5.09 -0.94
C LEU A 56 -3.99 3.81 -1.10
N ARG A 57 -5.20 3.76 -0.52
CA ARG A 57 -6.14 2.64 -0.68
C ARG A 57 -6.59 2.44 -2.12
N LEU A 58 -6.79 3.52 -2.87
CA LEU A 58 -7.11 3.44 -4.29
C LEU A 58 -5.92 2.86 -5.08
N ALA A 59 -4.71 3.34 -4.81
CA ALA A 59 -3.47 2.88 -5.45
C ALA A 59 -3.11 1.42 -5.15
N LEU A 60 -3.61 0.84 -4.05
CA LEU A 60 -3.49 -0.61 -3.77
C LEU A 60 -4.33 -1.46 -4.72
N ARG A 61 -5.38 -0.90 -5.31
CA ARG A 61 -6.32 -1.64 -6.15
C ARG A 61 -6.09 -1.45 -7.63
N VAL A 62 -5.72 -0.23 -8.04
CA VAL A 62 -5.59 0.15 -9.44
C VAL A 62 -4.36 1.04 -9.67
N SER A 63 -3.81 0.99 -10.87
CA SER A 63 -2.87 2.01 -11.33
C SER A 63 -3.59 3.36 -11.42
N ILE A 64 -3.13 4.36 -10.68
CA ILE A 64 -3.74 5.70 -10.69
C ILE A 64 -3.63 6.31 -12.08
N ARG A 65 -2.51 6.12 -12.78
CA ARG A 65 -2.32 6.61 -14.15
C ARG A 65 -3.36 6.05 -15.11
N ASP A 66 -3.57 4.73 -15.08
CA ASP A 66 -4.51 4.07 -16.00
C ASP A 66 -5.96 4.40 -15.64
N LEU A 67 -6.25 4.53 -14.34
CA LEU A 67 -7.55 4.98 -13.87
C LEU A 67 -7.88 6.38 -14.40
N VAL A 68 -6.95 7.33 -14.32
CA VAL A 68 -7.15 8.69 -14.83
C VAL A 68 -7.31 8.69 -16.34
N ARG A 69 -6.56 7.88 -17.08
CA ARG A 69 -6.72 7.73 -18.54
C ARG A 69 -8.13 7.25 -18.91
N LEU A 70 -8.61 6.21 -18.23
CA LEU A 70 -9.96 5.68 -18.45
C LEU A 70 -11.04 6.71 -18.08
N ALA A 71 -10.90 7.34 -16.90
CA ALA A 71 -11.83 8.37 -16.44
C ALA A 71 -11.87 9.59 -17.37
N HIS A 72 -10.73 10.00 -17.93
CA HIS A 72 -10.66 11.09 -18.90
C HIS A 72 -11.37 10.73 -20.22
N ALA A 73 -11.17 9.51 -20.72
CA ALA A 73 -11.87 9.04 -21.92
C ALA A 73 -13.39 9.01 -21.72
N ASP A 74 -13.87 8.52 -20.57
CA ASP A 74 -15.30 8.52 -20.21
C ASP A 74 -15.85 9.96 -20.08
N TYR A 75 -15.08 10.85 -19.44
CA TYR A 75 -15.43 12.27 -19.30
C TYR A 75 -15.58 12.95 -20.67
N GLN A 76 -14.63 12.75 -21.58
CA GLN A 76 -14.71 13.28 -22.94
C GLN A 76 -15.87 12.67 -23.75
N GLY A 77 -16.15 11.39 -23.57
CA GLY A 77 -17.26 10.71 -24.25
C GLY A 77 -18.64 11.25 -23.88
N LYS A 78 -18.78 11.84 -22.71
CA LYS A 78 -20.03 12.48 -22.24
C LYS A 78 -20.22 13.91 -22.73
N MET A 79 -19.18 14.53 -23.28
CA MET A 79 -19.23 15.90 -23.78
C MET A 79 -19.66 15.93 -25.25
N SER A 80 -20.42 16.98 -25.65
CA SER A 80 -20.64 17.28 -27.04
C SER A 80 -19.31 17.64 -27.73
N ILE A 81 -19.19 17.31 -29.01
CA ILE A 81 -17.96 17.55 -29.81
C ILE A 81 -17.47 18.99 -29.67
N SER A 82 -18.40 19.97 -29.69
CA SER A 82 -18.10 21.40 -29.55
C SER A 82 -17.58 21.84 -28.18
N ARG A 83 -17.74 20.98 -27.10
CA ARG A 83 -17.31 21.27 -25.73
C ARG A 83 -16.15 20.41 -25.26
N ARG A 84 -15.61 19.54 -26.12
CA ARG A 84 -14.45 18.71 -25.77
C ARG A 84 -13.24 19.60 -25.53
N GLN A 85 -12.98 19.84 -24.25
CA GLN A 85 -11.74 20.45 -23.80
C GLN A 85 -10.80 19.34 -23.37
N ASN A 86 -9.52 19.47 -23.71
CA ASN A 86 -8.50 18.50 -23.30
C ASN A 86 -8.11 18.63 -21.81
N ASN A 87 -9.00 19.25 -21.02
CA ASN A 87 -8.79 19.52 -19.61
C ASN A 87 -9.69 18.61 -18.76
N PHE A 88 -9.06 17.87 -17.85
CA PHE A 88 -9.74 17.02 -16.86
C PHE A 88 -9.19 17.32 -15.45
N PRO A 89 -9.67 18.41 -14.80
CA PRO A 89 -9.11 18.88 -13.53
C PRO A 89 -9.07 17.81 -12.43
N ALA A 90 -10.08 16.95 -12.38
CA ALA A 90 -10.13 15.84 -11.42
C ALA A 90 -9.00 14.83 -11.63
N GLY A 91 -8.66 14.54 -12.88
CA GLY A 91 -7.54 13.67 -13.22
C GLY A 91 -6.20 14.31 -12.90
N GLU A 92 -6.01 15.58 -13.26
CA GLU A 92 -4.76 16.31 -12.99
C GLU A 92 -4.49 16.41 -11.49
N TRP A 93 -5.51 16.75 -10.71
CA TRP A 93 -5.43 16.78 -9.25
C TRP A 93 -5.05 15.40 -8.67
N LEU A 94 -5.71 14.31 -9.11
CA LEU A 94 -5.42 12.97 -8.60
C LEU A 94 -4.01 12.50 -8.99
N LEU A 95 -3.54 12.83 -10.20
CA LEU A 95 -2.17 12.54 -10.63
C LEU A 95 -1.14 13.28 -9.77
N ASP A 96 -1.40 14.56 -9.44
CA ASP A 96 -0.52 15.34 -8.55
C ASP A 96 -0.45 14.72 -7.16
N GLN A 97 -1.59 14.41 -6.54
CA GLN A 97 -1.63 13.73 -5.26
C GLN A 97 -0.88 12.39 -5.28
N ALA A 98 -1.07 11.58 -6.32
CA ALA A 98 -0.40 10.29 -6.47
C ALA A 98 1.12 10.43 -6.66
N ARG A 99 1.60 11.49 -7.32
CA ARG A 99 3.03 11.81 -7.42
C ARG A 99 3.62 12.14 -6.05
N ARG A 100 2.95 13.02 -5.28
CA ARG A 100 3.37 13.39 -3.91
C ARG A 100 3.48 12.18 -2.99
N LEU A 101 2.57 11.22 -3.14
CA LEU A 101 2.55 9.97 -2.37
C LEU A 101 3.42 8.85 -2.97
N SER A 102 4.10 9.09 -4.10
CA SER A 102 4.91 8.10 -4.83
C SER A 102 4.15 6.82 -5.22
N VAL A 103 2.85 6.96 -5.54
CA VAL A 103 1.96 5.84 -5.89
C VAL A 103 1.33 5.97 -7.28
N LEU A 104 1.90 6.81 -8.13
CA LEU A 104 1.36 7.07 -9.47
C LEU A 104 1.31 5.80 -10.35
N ASP A 105 2.42 5.06 -10.38
CA ASP A 105 2.60 3.90 -11.28
C ASP A 105 2.68 2.57 -10.53
N LYS A 106 2.91 2.61 -9.23
CA LYS A 106 3.10 1.42 -8.40
C LYS A 106 2.32 1.56 -7.10
N PRO A 107 1.78 0.46 -6.57
CA PRO A 107 1.15 0.49 -5.27
C PRO A 107 2.13 0.89 -4.16
N PRO A 108 1.65 1.42 -3.04
CA PRO A 108 2.48 1.73 -1.89
C PRO A 108 3.23 0.49 -1.42
N LYS A 109 4.52 0.67 -1.08
CA LYS A 109 5.37 -0.41 -0.59
C LYS A 109 5.41 -0.39 0.93
N PRO A 110 5.39 -1.55 1.60
CA PRO A 110 5.58 -1.61 3.04
C PRO A 110 6.99 -1.13 3.42
N PHE A 111 7.08 -0.29 4.46
CA PHE A 111 8.36 0.10 5.05
C PHE A 111 9.01 -1.08 5.76
N LEU A 112 8.23 -1.84 6.51
CA LEU A 112 8.70 -2.99 7.27
C LEU A 112 8.78 -4.22 6.37
N LYS A 113 9.88 -4.98 6.52
CA LYS A 113 10.13 -6.24 5.81
C LYS A 113 10.48 -7.32 6.82
N GLY A 114 10.31 -8.59 6.44
CA GLY A 114 10.61 -9.74 7.31
C GLY A 114 12.02 -9.71 7.90
N ARG A 115 13.03 -9.30 7.12
CA ARG A 115 14.42 -9.17 7.58
C ARG A 115 14.54 -8.23 8.80
N HIS A 116 13.81 -7.11 8.81
CA HIS A 116 13.86 -6.16 9.92
C HIS A 116 13.32 -6.78 11.22
N LEU A 117 12.28 -7.62 11.12
CA LEU A 117 11.71 -8.33 12.26
C LEU A 117 12.67 -9.41 12.78
N ILE A 118 13.40 -10.09 11.89
CA ILE A 118 14.44 -11.07 12.26
C ILE A 118 15.61 -10.36 12.96
N GLU A 119 16.06 -9.21 12.46
CA GLU A 119 17.08 -8.35 13.07
C GLU A 119 16.65 -7.86 14.47
N MET A 120 15.35 -7.67 14.70
CA MET A 120 14.77 -7.38 16.04
C MET A 120 14.66 -8.63 16.94
N GLY A 121 15.12 -9.80 16.50
CA GLY A 121 15.11 -11.05 17.28
C GLY A 121 13.82 -11.84 17.20
N ILE A 122 12.89 -11.50 16.32
CA ILE A 122 11.66 -12.25 16.12
C ILE A 122 11.96 -13.51 15.31
N LYS A 123 11.61 -14.66 15.84
CA LYS A 123 11.85 -15.97 15.18
C LYS A 123 11.03 -16.07 13.89
N PRO A 124 11.62 -16.62 12.79
CA PRO A 124 10.87 -16.91 11.57
C PRO A 124 9.64 -17.78 11.85
N GLY A 125 8.48 -17.34 11.35
CA GLY A 125 7.23 -18.07 11.56
C GLY A 125 6.00 -17.27 11.10
N PRO A 126 4.79 -17.82 11.27
CA PRO A 126 3.53 -17.19 10.86
C PRO A 126 3.30 -15.81 11.50
N GLU A 127 3.88 -15.57 12.68
CA GLU A 127 3.77 -14.31 13.41
C GLU A 127 4.39 -13.13 12.66
N ILE A 128 5.54 -13.37 11.97
CA ILE A 128 6.15 -12.35 11.12
C ILE A 128 5.15 -11.86 10.06
N GLY A 129 4.45 -12.79 9.39
CA GLY A 129 3.45 -12.44 8.37
C GLY A 129 2.30 -11.61 8.95
N LYS A 130 1.82 -11.94 10.14
CA LYS A 130 0.75 -11.19 10.83
C LYS A 130 1.21 -9.77 11.17
N LEU A 131 2.40 -9.62 11.76
CA LEU A 131 2.97 -8.33 12.12
C LEU A 131 3.22 -7.45 10.91
N LEU A 132 3.77 -8.01 9.83
CA LEU A 132 3.99 -7.28 8.58
C LEU A 132 2.67 -6.76 7.98
N LYS A 133 1.63 -7.59 7.97
CA LYS A 133 0.30 -7.20 7.49
C LYS A 133 -0.28 -6.08 8.35
N GLN A 134 -0.26 -6.22 9.67
CA GLN A 134 -0.77 -5.22 10.59
C GLN A 134 0.00 -3.88 10.46
N ALA A 135 1.35 -3.93 10.42
CA ALA A 135 2.17 -2.74 10.24
C ALA A 135 1.87 -2.04 8.90
N PHE A 136 1.63 -2.81 7.84
CA PHE A 136 1.26 -2.24 6.55
C PHE A 136 -0.13 -1.62 6.57
N ASP A 137 -1.11 -2.22 7.24
CA ASP A 137 -2.44 -1.66 7.42
C ASP A 137 -2.36 -0.31 8.17
N VAL A 138 -1.56 -0.23 9.24
CA VAL A 138 -1.32 1.00 10.01
C VAL A 138 -0.58 2.05 9.18
N GLN A 139 0.38 1.64 8.33
CA GLN A 139 1.04 2.51 7.36
C GLN A 139 0.03 3.11 6.36
N ILE A 140 -0.88 2.30 5.82
CA ILE A 140 -1.92 2.78 4.89
C ILE A 140 -2.90 3.74 5.58
N HIS A 141 -3.12 3.59 6.89
CA HIS A 141 -3.90 4.54 7.68
C HIS A 141 -3.14 5.85 7.98
N GLY A 142 -1.84 5.91 7.67
CA GLY A 142 -1.02 7.11 7.82
C GLY A 142 -0.42 7.31 9.22
N GLU A 143 -0.55 6.32 10.09
CA GLU A 143 0.01 6.34 11.46
C GLU A 143 1.51 6.01 11.45
N ILE A 144 1.96 5.22 10.46
CA ILE A 144 3.38 4.89 10.23
C ILE A 144 3.81 5.57 8.93
N ARG A 145 4.85 6.43 9.01
CA ARG A 145 5.36 7.21 7.87
C ARG A 145 6.81 6.90 7.51
N SER A 146 7.45 6.07 8.32
CA SER A 146 8.86 5.69 8.15
C SER A 146 9.15 4.28 8.67
N LEU A 147 10.29 3.70 8.25
CA LEU A 147 10.75 2.43 8.77
C LEU A 147 10.98 2.48 10.29
N ASN A 148 11.54 3.59 10.81
CA ASN A 148 11.78 3.74 12.24
C ASN A 148 10.48 3.73 13.05
N GLU A 149 9.44 4.40 12.56
CA GLU A 149 8.13 4.36 13.20
C GLU A 149 7.50 2.97 13.14
N ALA A 150 7.67 2.25 12.01
CA ALA A 150 7.22 0.88 11.87
C ALA A 150 7.92 -0.06 12.87
N MET A 151 9.22 0.09 13.10
CA MET A 151 9.98 -0.69 14.08
C MET A 151 9.50 -0.40 15.50
N LYS A 152 9.35 0.87 15.88
CA LYS A 152 8.80 1.27 17.20
C LYS A 152 7.39 0.73 17.42
N TRP A 153 6.56 0.76 16.38
CA TRP A 153 5.22 0.18 16.45
C TRP A 153 5.26 -1.33 16.73
N VAL A 154 6.17 -2.07 16.08
CA VAL A 154 6.38 -3.50 16.37
C VAL A 154 6.84 -3.71 17.80
N GLU A 155 7.81 -2.94 18.30
CA GLU A 155 8.28 -3.01 19.69
C GLU A 155 7.15 -2.84 20.69
N SER A 156 6.19 -1.93 20.39
CA SER A 156 5.02 -1.72 21.25
C SER A 156 4.02 -2.88 21.25
N LYS A 157 4.07 -3.75 20.22
CA LYS A 157 3.19 -4.93 20.08
C LYS A 157 3.79 -6.21 20.61
N LEU A 158 5.11 -6.24 20.77
CA LEU A 158 5.77 -7.38 21.36
C LEU A 158 5.55 -7.34 22.89
N PRO A 159 5.12 -8.44 23.53
CA PRO A 159 5.13 -8.52 24.97
C PRO A 159 6.56 -8.24 25.44
N HIS A 160 6.71 -7.45 26.49
CA HIS A 160 8.01 -7.14 27.10
C HIS A 160 8.72 -8.45 27.46
N GLN A 161 9.48 -9.00 26.52
CA GLN A 161 10.51 -9.96 26.89
C GLN A 161 11.57 -9.11 27.59
N THR A 162 11.61 -9.26 28.90
CA THR A 162 12.71 -8.80 29.77
C THR A 162 14.01 -8.99 29.00
N LYS A 163 14.71 -7.88 28.75
CA LYS A 163 16.10 -7.90 28.30
C LYS A 163 16.93 -8.65 29.31
N THR A 164 16.95 -9.97 29.23
CA THR A 164 18.00 -10.78 29.87
C THR A 164 19.25 -10.48 29.08
N GLY A 165 19.95 -9.44 29.56
CA GLY A 165 21.29 -9.11 29.12
C GLY A 165 22.18 -10.32 29.38
N LYS A 166 22.64 -10.98 28.35
CA LYS A 166 23.93 -11.65 28.38
C LYS A 166 25.02 -10.59 28.35
N LYS A 167 25.22 -9.92 29.49
CA LYS A 167 26.57 -9.49 29.85
C LYS A 167 27.32 -10.79 30.11
N GLY A 168 28.18 -11.17 29.17
CA GLY A 168 29.19 -12.19 29.45
C GLY A 168 30.05 -11.71 30.60
N ASN A 169 29.81 -12.26 31.75
CA ASN A 169 30.75 -12.18 32.87
C ASN A 169 31.91 -13.11 32.47
N LEU A 170 32.97 -12.51 31.95
CA LEU A 170 34.26 -13.20 31.85
C LEU A 170 34.78 -13.30 33.28
N ASP A 171 34.55 -14.46 33.85
CA ASP A 171 34.93 -14.78 35.21
C ASP A 171 36.44 -14.53 35.43
N ALA A 172 36.70 -13.87 36.55
CA ALA A 172 38.01 -13.51 37.07
C ALA A 172 38.84 -14.72 37.52
N GLU A 173 38.47 -15.95 37.19
CA GLU A 173 39.17 -17.17 37.62
C GLU A 173 40.25 -17.63 36.66
N THR A 174 40.40 -17.10 35.47
CA THR A 174 41.47 -17.53 34.54
C THR A 174 42.77 -16.68 34.68
N LYS A 175 42.84 -15.74 35.61
CA LYS A 175 44.05 -14.93 35.86
C LYS A 175 44.96 -15.44 36.96
N ASN A 176 44.56 -16.45 37.69
CA ASN A 176 45.36 -16.93 38.84
C ASN A 176 46.13 -18.24 38.60
N LEU A 177 46.16 -18.76 37.37
CA LEU A 177 46.85 -20.02 37.05
C LEU A 177 48.15 -19.89 36.25
N LEU A 178 48.68 -18.68 36.10
CA LEU A 178 49.93 -18.42 35.35
C LEU A 178 51.06 -17.77 36.14
N ILE A 179 50.97 -17.73 37.47
CA ILE A 179 52.09 -17.20 38.32
C ILE A 179 52.37 -18.21 39.43
N THR A 180 52.73 -19.44 39.07
CA THR A 180 53.49 -20.31 39.99
C THR A 180 54.10 -21.44 39.16
N ASN A 181 55.23 -21.14 38.53
CA ASN A 181 56.30 -22.09 38.25
C ASN A 181 57.44 -21.37 37.51
N VAL A 182 58.36 -20.80 38.26
CA VAL A 182 59.82 -20.85 38.09
C VAL A 182 60.39 -20.80 39.49
#